data_ec3485cbbd909323b0bf738b8de3d979
#
_entry.id   ec3485cbbd909323b0bf738b8de3d979
#
_cell.length_a   1.000
_cell.length_b   1.000
_cell.length_c   1.000
_cell.angle_alpha   90.00
_cell.angle_beta   90.00
_cell.angle_gamma   90.00
#
_symmetry.space_group_name_H-M   'P 1'
#
loop_
_entity.id
_entity.type
_entity.pdbx_description
1 polymer ?
#
loop_
_entity_poly.entity_id
_entity_poly.type
_entity_poly.pdbx_seq_one_letter_code
_entity_poly.pdbx_strand_id
1 'polypeptide(L)'
;MLLGDGRPNSINISAQGNLLPNPRETSLKIFPSKNYLDPKWTLNTMQWGQILAHDISLTASTSIIDTPSPTCCNNEGQYTSESDSNRFCAAIPIPRTKNSYSADARQCFDFVRTVTTNDTGCTAAGAPSYPINENTCYLDLSLIYGVSDNQSKSLREGKGGRMLTVERNGGVWPPQAANAQETCTPSIPANDTCYVAGDPRINQNPELAVLQTMLLKEHNRKADTLSQMNGRWDDDKIFQETRRIIIAMYQQINYYEFLPILLGRDNMLENKIIYEDPTDYINDYNNEISAGITNEFTTAAFRYFHTLIRGRLDIVKENRNLERTLRLSDWYNRPSVIEEPDAFDGLARGLSYQPEDKADQYFDEETTQYLFRGNSTKGSDLRAIDIQRGRDHRLASYVALRRYCGLSVPKTFDDLSEYISKSNIKKLKSLYKLVDDIDLTVGGALEKHARGALMGPTYLCISLIQFYKIRTGDRFFYENGNNKNIAFTPSQLATIRKGSSLARLVCDNGINIKSMQPRAFELVSPKNKIVPCDSLPSVDLSLWKEKKQKKTGDNK
;
A
#
# COMPACT_ATOMS: atom_id res chain seq x y z
N MET A 1 -7.27 2.86 26.72
CA MET A 1 -7.43 3.81 25.61
C MET A 1 -8.04 5.09 26.17
N LEU A 2 -7.33 6.19 26.18
CA LEU A 2 -7.91 7.46 26.59
C LEU A 2 -8.66 8.02 25.38
N LEU A 3 -9.97 8.09 25.49
CA LEU A 3 -10.83 8.77 24.52
C LEU A 3 -10.43 10.25 24.54
N GLY A 4 -10.08 10.79 23.39
CA GLY A 4 -9.90 12.23 23.26
C GLY A 4 -11.22 12.92 23.53
N ASP A 5 -11.18 14.04 24.27
CA ASP A 5 -12.34 14.86 24.63
C ASP A 5 -12.92 15.66 23.44
N GLY A 6 -12.52 15.34 22.22
CA GLY A 6 -12.93 16.02 20.99
C GLY A 6 -12.28 17.37 20.73
N ARG A 7 -11.39 17.84 21.62
CA ARG A 7 -10.68 19.11 21.41
C ARG A 7 -9.54 18.94 20.41
N PRO A 8 -9.30 19.90 19.52
CA PRO A 8 -8.26 19.83 18.48
C PRO A 8 -6.87 19.49 19.01
N ASN A 9 -6.49 19.98 20.20
CA ASN A 9 -5.16 19.79 20.79
C ASN A 9 -5.00 18.51 21.63
N SER A 10 -6.07 17.74 21.88
CA SER A 10 -6.01 16.53 22.74
C SER A 10 -5.14 15.41 22.16
N ILE A 11 -4.90 15.39 20.85
CA ILE A 11 -4.06 14.39 20.18
C ILE A 11 -2.57 14.55 20.48
N ASN A 12 -2.12 15.70 20.97
CA ASN A 12 -0.71 15.99 21.25
C ASN A 12 -0.33 15.75 22.71
N ILE A 13 -1.13 15.01 23.46
CA ILE A 13 -0.88 14.67 24.87
C ILE A 13 -0.67 13.16 24.99
N SER A 14 0.42 12.76 25.65
CA SER A 14 0.71 11.34 25.91
C SER A 14 -0.25 10.74 26.95
N ALA A 15 -0.24 9.41 27.07
CA ALA A 15 -1.00 8.70 28.09
C ALA A 15 -0.60 9.09 29.53
N GLN A 16 0.61 9.63 29.71
CA GLN A 16 1.13 10.15 30.99
C GLN A 16 0.81 11.63 31.24
N GLY A 17 0.03 12.26 30.31
CA GLY A 17 -0.36 13.66 30.40
C GLY A 17 0.73 14.65 29.96
N ASN A 18 1.83 14.21 29.38
CA ASN A 18 2.90 15.06 28.86
C ASN A 18 2.56 15.59 27.48
N LEU A 19 2.94 16.84 27.19
CA LEU A 19 2.90 17.37 25.83
C LEU A 19 3.91 16.62 24.95
N LEU A 20 3.42 16.05 23.85
CA LEU A 20 4.25 15.39 22.83
C LEU A 20 4.97 16.42 21.96
N PRO A 21 6.16 16.11 21.43
CA PRO A 21 6.91 17.02 20.58
C PRO A 21 6.14 17.31 19.27
N ASN A 22 6.39 18.48 18.68
CA ASN A 22 5.78 18.84 17.40
C ASN A 22 6.13 17.80 16.32
N PRO A 23 5.15 17.29 15.52
CA PRO A 23 5.40 16.27 14.50
C PRO A 23 6.42 16.72 13.45
N ARG A 24 6.37 17.98 12.99
CA ARG A 24 7.33 18.50 12.00
C ARG A 24 8.74 18.64 12.59
N GLU A 25 8.86 19.08 13.84
CA GLU A 25 10.16 19.14 14.52
C GLU A 25 10.74 17.73 14.69
N THR A 26 9.91 16.76 15.05
CA THR A 26 10.31 15.34 15.18
C THR A 26 10.75 14.78 13.84
N SER A 27 10.01 15.05 12.76
CA SER A 27 10.37 14.66 11.40
C SER A 27 11.77 15.20 11.04
N LEU A 28 11.98 16.49 11.13
CA LEU A 28 13.25 17.14 10.76
C LEU A 28 14.44 16.64 11.59
N LYS A 29 14.25 16.41 12.89
CA LYS A 29 15.32 16.06 13.83
C LYS A 29 15.70 14.58 13.77
N ILE A 30 14.70 13.71 13.67
CA ILE A 30 14.88 12.25 13.71
C ILE A 30 15.06 11.68 12.31
N PHE A 31 14.29 12.16 11.33
CA PHE A 31 14.15 11.60 9.99
C PHE A 31 14.60 12.60 8.90
N PRO A 32 15.88 13.03 8.89
CA PRO A 32 16.34 14.01 7.92
C PRO A 32 16.33 13.47 6.49
N SER A 33 16.15 14.37 5.53
CA SER A 33 16.17 14.02 4.11
C SER A 33 17.56 13.61 3.64
N LYS A 34 17.69 12.35 3.24
CA LYS A 34 18.87 11.73 2.60
C LYS A 34 18.45 10.51 1.83
N ASN A 35 19.18 10.18 0.78
CA ASN A 35 18.93 9.01 -0.05
C ASN A 35 20.10 8.03 0.07
N TYR A 36 19.79 6.82 0.47
CA TYR A 36 20.71 5.68 0.47
C TYR A 36 20.07 4.53 -0.29
N LEU A 37 20.64 4.16 -1.42
CA LEU A 37 20.11 3.10 -2.26
C LEU A 37 20.22 1.73 -1.60
N ASP A 38 19.17 0.92 -1.72
CA ASP A 38 19.24 -0.48 -1.34
C ASP A 38 20.10 -1.24 -2.35
N PRO A 39 21.07 -2.06 -1.90
CA PRO A 39 21.98 -2.79 -2.79
C PRO A 39 21.35 -4.04 -3.42
N LYS A 40 20.13 -4.43 -3.04
CA LYS A 40 19.51 -5.68 -3.43
C LYS A 40 18.12 -5.53 -4.03
N TRP A 41 17.29 -4.67 -3.47
CA TRP A 41 15.88 -4.59 -3.80
C TRP A 41 15.59 -3.50 -4.83
N THR A 42 14.65 -3.79 -5.73
CA THR A 42 14.20 -2.84 -6.75
C THR A 42 13.07 -1.97 -6.20
N LEU A 43 12.79 -0.87 -6.89
CA LEU A 43 11.69 0.04 -6.55
C LEU A 43 10.30 -0.65 -6.61
N ASN A 44 10.20 -1.83 -7.25
CA ASN A 44 9.01 -2.66 -7.15
C ASN A 44 8.65 -3.02 -5.71
N THR A 45 9.63 -3.21 -4.81
CA THR A 45 9.35 -3.55 -3.41
C THR A 45 8.58 -2.43 -2.74
N MET A 46 8.99 -1.19 -2.91
CA MET A 46 8.26 -0.02 -2.42
C MET A 46 6.87 0.09 -3.06
N GLN A 47 6.80 0.06 -4.41
CA GLN A 47 5.54 0.35 -5.11
C GLN A 47 4.51 -0.78 -4.96
N TRP A 48 4.95 -2.05 -4.91
CA TRP A 48 4.06 -3.17 -4.60
C TRP A 48 3.55 -3.13 -3.16
N GLY A 49 4.38 -2.65 -2.23
CA GLY A 49 3.96 -2.37 -0.86
C GLY A 49 2.82 -1.36 -0.80
N GLN A 50 2.84 -0.34 -1.66
CA GLN A 50 1.73 0.61 -1.78
C GLN A 50 0.47 -0.05 -2.37
N ILE A 51 0.58 -0.91 -3.39
CA ILE A 51 -0.53 -1.71 -3.92
C ILE A 51 -1.19 -2.51 -2.78
N LEU A 52 -0.40 -3.25 -1.98
CA LEU A 52 -0.91 -4.04 -0.88
C LEU A 52 -1.58 -3.17 0.19
N ALA A 53 -0.96 -2.04 0.56
CA ALA A 53 -1.54 -1.11 1.54
C ALA A 53 -2.88 -0.53 1.06
N HIS A 54 -2.99 -0.21 -0.22
CA HIS A 54 -4.22 0.33 -0.82
C HIS A 54 -5.32 -0.73 -0.97
N ASP A 55 -4.97 -2.00 -1.07
CA ASP A 55 -5.95 -3.08 -1.13
C ASP A 55 -6.69 -3.27 0.21
N ILE A 56 -5.97 -3.18 1.32
CA ILE A 56 -6.50 -3.55 2.64
C ILE A 56 -6.84 -2.38 3.56
N SER A 57 -6.48 -1.15 3.19
CA SER A 57 -6.64 0.00 4.09
C SER A 57 -6.88 1.32 3.35
N LEU A 58 -7.99 1.95 3.70
CA LEU A 58 -8.32 3.34 3.37
C LEU A 58 -8.96 4.00 4.59
N THR A 59 -8.26 4.97 5.20
CA THR A 59 -8.82 5.70 6.36
C THR A 59 -9.97 6.59 5.92
N ALA A 60 -11.09 6.47 6.63
CA ALA A 60 -12.32 7.16 6.29
C ALA A 60 -12.20 8.69 6.40
N SER A 61 -12.66 9.37 5.37
CA SER A 61 -12.83 10.81 5.33
C SER A 61 -14.22 11.25 5.79
N THR A 62 -14.42 12.55 5.98
CA THR A 62 -15.73 13.10 6.39
C THR A 62 -16.84 12.89 5.36
N SER A 63 -16.50 12.49 4.14
CA SER A 63 -17.49 12.16 3.09
C SER A 63 -18.40 10.99 3.48
N ILE A 64 -17.93 10.03 4.29
CA ILE A 64 -18.79 8.90 4.73
C ILE A 64 -19.91 9.30 5.70
N ILE A 65 -19.86 10.52 6.22
CA ILE A 65 -20.90 11.13 7.08
C ILE A 65 -21.56 12.33 6.40
N ASP A 66 -21.53 12.37 5.06
CA ASP A 66 -22.09 13.43 4.23
C ASP A 66 -21.65 14.86 4.64
N THR A 67 -20.42 14.98 5.17
CA THR A 67 -19.86 16.27 5.60
C THR A 67 -18.68 16.62 4.68
N PRO A 68 -18.65 17.85 4.11
CA PRO A 68 -17.50 18.32 3.36
C PRO A 68 -16.21 18.23 4.19
N SER A 69 -15.11 17.82 3.56
CA SER A 69 -13.82 17.78 4.24
C SER A 69 -13.37 19.21 4.56
N PRO A 70 -13.07 19.53 5.82
CA PRO A 70 -12.58 20.87 6.17
C PRO A 70 -11.21 21.11 5.58
N THR A 71 -10.87 22.37 5.37
CA THR A 71 -9.51 22.82 5.08
C THR A 71 -8.94 23.48 6.32
N CYS A 72 -8.05 22.80 7.02
CA CYS A 72 -7.49 23.30 8.29
C CYS A 72 -6.28 24.22 8.06
N CYS A 73 -5.60 24.02 6.95
CA CYS A 73 -4.46 24.82 6.50
C CYS A 73 -4.54 24.94 4.98
N ASN A 74 -4.54 26.15 4.46
CA ASN A 74 -4.67 26.40 3.02
C ASN A 74 -3.38 26.07 2.25
N ASN A 75 -3.44 26.16 0.92
CA ASN A 75 -2.30 25.85 0.05
C ASN A 75 -1.10 26.77 0.24
N GLU A 76 -1.31 27.98 0.76
CA GLU A 76 -0.26 28.95 1.14
C GLU A 76 0.35 28.63 2.50
N GLY A 77 -0.19 27.62 3.22
CA GLY A 77 0.29 27.20 4.52
C GLY A 77 -0.17 28.12 5.67
N GLN A 78 -1.32 28.77 5.51
CA GLN A 78 -1.92 29.60 6.56
C GLN A 78 -3.10 28.87 7.20
N TYR A 79 -3.29 29.05 8.51
CA TYR A 79 -4.48 28.53 9.19
C TYR A 79 -5.75 29.15 8.62
N THR A 80 -6.76 28.34 8.44
CA THR A 80 -8.09 28.79 8.02
C THR A 80 -8.97 29.08 9.24
N SER A 81 -10.16 29.65 9.02
CA SER A 81 -11.16 29.83 10.09
C SER A 81 -11.67 28.50 10.66
N GLU A 82 -11.53 27.40 9.93
CA GLU A 82 -11.92 26.06 10.37
C GLU A 82 -10.92 25.41 11.32
N SER A 83 -9.66 25.88 11.34
CA SER A 83 -8.57 25.28 12.13
C SER A 83 -8.91 25.11 13.60
N ASP A 84 -9.57 26.09 14.21
CA ASP A 84 -9.92 26.10 15.62
C ASP A 84 -11.39 25.74 15.88
N SER A 85 -12.28 25.90 14.87
CA SER A 85 -13.72 25.71 15.02
C SER A 85 -14.20 24.32 14.60
N ASN A 86 -13.53 23.66 13.65
CA ASN A 86 -13.94 22.36 13.14
C ASN A 86 -13.24 21.22 13.91
N ARG A 87 -14.03 20.33 14.52
CA ARG A 87 -13.52 19.19 15.31
C ARG A 87 -12.64 18.20 14.54
N PHE A 88 -12.75 18.17 13.23
CA PHE A 88 -11.89 17.33 12.37
C PHE A 88 -10.57 18.01 12.03
N CYS A 89 -10.37 19.26 12.36
CA CYS A 89 -9.11 19.93 12.14
C CYS A 89 -8.05 19.58 13.19
N ALA A 90 -6.86 19.21 12.70
CA ALA A 90 -5.68 18.98 13.53
C ALA A 90 -4.40 19.37 12.77
N ALA A 91 -4.39 20.56 12.15
CA ALA A 91 -3.27 21.08 11.36
C ALA A 91 -1.94 20.96 12.12
N ILE A 92 -0.88 20.59 11.41
CA ILE A 92 0.46 20.42 11.99
C ILE A 92 1.18 21.77 11.96
N PRO A 93 1.50 22.37 13.13
CA PRO A 93 2.24 23.62 13.18
C PRO A 93 3.66 23.47 12.62
N ILE A 94 4.12 24.45 11.85
CA ILE A 94 5.49 24.51 11.35
C ILE A 94 6.34 25.37 12.29
N PRO A 95 7.34 24.80 13.00
CA PRO A 95 8.20 25.56 13.89
C PRO A 95 9.03 26.61 13.13
N ARG A 96 9.07 27.82 13.63
CA ARG A 96 9.92 28.90 13.10
C ARG A 96 11.37 28.69 13.52
N THR A 97 12.12 27.90 12.77
CA THR A 97 13.57 27.72 12.98
C THR A 97 14.35 28.27 11.79
N LYS A 98 15.62 28.65 12.00
CA LYS A 98 16.47 29.23 10.95
C LYS A 98 16.64 28.34 9.70
N ASN A 99 16.34 27.03 9.80
CA ASN A 99 16.52 26.03 8.72
C ASN A 99 15.21 25.43 8.24
N SER A 100 14.05 25.91 8.68
CA SER A 100 12.75 25.42 8.23
C SER A 100 12.11 26.47 7.33
N TYR A 101 11.10 26.12 6.58
CA TYR A 101 10.21 26.92 5.72
C TYR A 101 10.09 28.45 6.00
N SER A 102 10.97 29.02 6.80
CA SER A 102 10.97 30.42 7.24
C SER A 102 11.03 31.44 6.10
N ALA A 103 11.48 31.01 4.92
CA ALA A 103 11.45 31.86 3.72
C ALA A 103 10.06 31.92 3.06
N ASP A 104 9.18 30.95 3.32
CA ASP A 104 7.90 30.79 2.60
C ASP A 104 6.69 31.28 3.41
N ALA A 105 6.89 31.86 4.59
CA ALA A 105 5.83 32.33 5.50
C ALA A 105 4.79 31.26 5.92
N ARG A 106 5.01 29.97 5.61
CA ARG A 106 4.09 28.88 5.95
C ARG A 106 4.06 28.67 7.45
N GLN A 107 2.85 28.49 8.01
CA GLN A 107 2.62 28.31 9.44
C GLN A 107 2.21 26.89 9.80
N CYS A 108 1.60 26.16 8.84
CA CYS A 108 1.01 24.84 9.09
C CYS A 108 1.07 23.94 7.85
N PHE A 109 0.89 22.62 8.08
CA PHE A 109 0.44 21.66 7.08
C PHE A 109 -1.00 21.29 7.37
N ASP A 110 -1.77 21.09 6.29
CA ASP A 110 -3.13 20.62 6.41
C ASP A 110 -3.18 19.20 6.97
N PHE A 111 -4.09 18.97 7.91
CA PHE A 111 -4.33 17.65 8.47
C PHE A 111 -5.77 17.57 8.98
N VAL A 112 -6.53 16.67 8.35
CA VAL A 112 -7.90 16.33 8.73
C VAL A 112 -7.90 15.00 9.46
N ARG A 113 -8.61 14.93 10.58
CA ARG A 113 -8.76 13.73 11.40
C ARG A 113 -9.59 12.67 10.71
N THR A 114 -9.28 11.41 10.98
CA THR A 114 -10.03 10.26 10.49
C THR A 114 -11.40 10.17 11.16
N VAL A 115 -12.44 9.88 10.39
CA VAL A 115 -13.79 9.58 10.91
C VAL A 115 -13.75 8.26 11.67
N THR A 116 -14.49 8.24 12.79
CA THR A 116 -14.53 7.10 13.71
C THR A 116 -15.93 6.53 13.82
N THR A 117 -16.05 5.35 14.43
CA THR A 117 -17.34 4.71 14.74
C THR A 117 -18.25 5.58 15.60
N ASN A 118 -17.71 6.51 16.39
CA ASN A 118 -18.51 7.47 17.14
C ASN A 118 -19.16 8.53 16.24
N ASP A 119 -18.46 8.96 15.19
CA ASP A 119 -18.95 9.97 14.24
C ASP A 119 -20.09 9.45 13.38
N THR A 120 -20.14 8.13 13.13
CA THR A 120 -21.21 7.45 12.40
C THR A 120 -22.37 6.99 13.30
N GLY A 121 -22.29 7.22 14.62
CA GLY A 121 -23.30 6.73 15.56
C GLY A 121 -23.21 5.23 15.85
N CYS A 122 -22.19 4.54 15.41
CA CYS A 122 -22.00 3.08 15.61
C CYS A 122 -21.34 2.73 16.95
N THR A 123 -21.00 3.72 17.79
CA THR A 123 -20.37 3.47 19.10
C THR A 123 -21.41 3.62 20.21
N ALA A 124 -21.56 2.59 21.06
CA ALA A 124 -22.38 2.68 22.24
C ALA A 124 -21.81 3.71 23.24
N ALA A 125 -22.67 4.35 24.02
CA ALA A 125 -22.27 5.36 25.00
C ALA A 125 -21.22 4.78 25.97
N GLY A 126 -20.08 5.46 26.11
CA GLY A 126 -18.96 5.03 26.95
C GLY A 126 -18.06 3.94 26.37
N ALA A 127 -18.36 3.41 25.16
CA ALA A 127 -17.48 2.46 24.47
C ALA A 127 -16.33 3.19 23.74
N PRO A 128 -15.20 2.49 23.50
CA PRO A 128 -14.10 3.03 22.70
C PRO A 128 -14.54 3.32 21.26
N SER A 129 -14.07 4.44 20.72
CA SER A 129 -14.26 4.80 19.31
C SER A 129 -13.07 4.30 18.48
N TYR A 130 -13.33 3.78 17.29
CA TYR A 130 -12.31 3.21 16.40
C TYR A 130 -12.28 3.95 15.06
N PRO A 131 -11.10 4.21 14.48
CA PRO A 131 -10.99 4.70 13.11
C PRO A 131 -11.68 3.73 12.14
N ILE A 132 -12.39 4.27 11.15
CA ILE A 132 -13.07 3.46 10.14
C ILE A 132 -12.12 3.20 8.97
N ASN A 133 -12.14 1.96 8.48
CA ASN A 133 -11.49 1.53 7.25
C ASN A 133 -12.55 1.37 6.15
N GLU A 134 -12.40 2.09 5.04
CA GLU A 134 -13.34 2.04 3.91
C GLU A 134 -13.05 0.88 2.94
N ASN A 135 -11.87 0.24 3.03
CA ASN A 135 -11.52 -0.91 2.20
C ASN A 135 -11.87 -2.24 2.87
N THR A 136 -11.87 -3.31 2.07
CA THR A 136 -11.89 -4.67 2.59
C THR A 136 -10.63 -4.92 3.42
N CYS A 137 -10.66 -5.92 4.30
CA CYS A 137 -9.48 -6.34 5.07
C CYS A 137 -8.82 -7.60 4.48
N TYR A 138 -9.19 -7.97 3.26
CA TYR A 138 -8.66 -9.13 2.55
C TYR A 138 -7.74 -8.72 1.42
N LEU A 139 -6.83 -9.61 1.02
CA LEU A 139 -6.07 -9.46 -0.22
C LEU A 139 -6.94 -9.93 -1.39
N ASP A 140 -7.93 -9.13 -1.75
CA ASP A 140 -8.97 -9.44 -2.73
C ASP A 140 -8.99 -8.49 -3.93
N LEU A 141 -7.96 -7.63 -4.03
CA LEU A 141 -7.82 -6.62 -5.07
C LEU A 141 -9.02 -5.65 -5.11
N SER A 142 -9.54 -5.27 -3.94
CA SER A 142 -10.58 -4.24 -3.85
C SER A 142 -10.18 -2.94 -4.56
N LEU A 143 -8.89 -2.63 -4.63
CA LEU A 143 -8.35 -1.49 -5.39
C LEU A 143 -8.62 -1.58 -6.91
N ILE A 144 -8.92 -2.77 -7.44
CA ILE A 144 -9.31 -2.98 -8.85
C ILE A 144 -10.80 -3.19 -8.95
N TYR A 145 -11.40 -4.04 -8.08
CA TYR A 145 -12.77 -4.51 -8.20
C TYR A 145 -13.80 -3.70 -7.43
N GLY A 146 -13.37 -2.78 -6.55
CA GLY A 146 -14.23 -2.02 -5.66
C GLY A 146 -14.61 -2.77 -4.39
N VAL A 147 -15.20 -2.04 -3.44
CA VAL A 147 -15.56 -2.52 -2.09
C VAL A 147 -17.05 -2.82 -1.93
N SER A 148 -17.86 -2.55 -2.96
CA SER A 148 -19.29 -2.82 -2.97
C SER A 148 -19.75 -3.38 -4.32
N ASP A 149 -20.90 -4.08 -4.31
CA ASP A 149 -21.50 -4.62 -5.54
C ASP A 149 -21.80 -3.55 -6.58
N ASN A 150 -22.27 -2.38 -6.14
CA ASN A 150 -22.59 -1.27 -7.04
C ASN A 150 -21.32 -0.72 -7.70
N GLN A 151 -20.26 -0.51 -6.92
CA GLN A 151 -18.97 -0.07 -7.45
C GLN A 151 -18.37 -1.12 -8.39
N SER A 152 -18.40 -2.40 -7.99
CA SER A 152 -17.92 -3.49 -8.84
C SER A 152 -18.65 -3.54 -10.17
N LYS A 153 -19.98 -3.40 -10.18
CA LYS A 153 -20.76 -3.37 -11.41
C LYS A 153 -20.42 -2.17 -12.30
N SER A 154 -20.19 -0.99 -11.72
CA SER A 154 -19.83 0.22 -12.48
C SER A 154 -18.46 0.15 -13.15
N LEU A 155 -17.58 -0.73 -12.66
CA LEU A 155 -16.24 -0.95 -13.19
C LEU A 155 -16.17 -2.08 -14.23
N ARG A 156 -17.30 -2.76 -14.53
CA ARG A 156 -17.36 -3.85 -15.51
C ARG A 156 -17.82 -3.36 -16.87
N GLU A 157 -17.32 -3.99 -17.92
CA GLU A 157 -17.79 -3.78 -19.29
C GLU A 157 -19.19 -4.40 -19.53
N GLY A 158 -19.56 -5.42 -18.73
CA GLY A 158 -20.82 -6.15 -18.83
C GLY A 158 -20.85 -7.16 -19.99
N LYS A 159 -19.69 -7.49 -20.55
CA LYS A 159 -19.54 -8.46 -21.62
C LYS A 159 -18.21 -9.21 -21.50
N GLY A 160 -18.27 -10.54 -21.63
CA GLY A 160 -17.09 -11.40 -21.66
C GLY A 160 -16.30 -11.43 -20.34
N GLY A 161 -16.93 -11.03 -19.25
CA GLY A 161 -16.32 -10.97 -17.92
C GLY A 161 -15.28 -9.88 -17.76
N ARG A 162 -15.21 -8.90 -18.64
CA ARG A 162 -14.18 -7.87 -18.69
C ARG A 162 -14.45 -6.72 -17.72
N MET A 163 -13.35 -6.15 -17.23
CA MET A 163 -13.34 -4.84 -16.59
C MET A 163 -13.37 -3.74 -17.65
N LEU A 164 -14.01 -2.62 -17.32
CA LEU A 164 -14.11 -1.45 -18.20
C LEU A 164 -12.72 -0.84 -18.45
N THR A 165 -12.44 -0.56 -19.71
CA THR A 165 -11.21 0.09 -20.17
C THR A 165 -11.48 1.09 -21.27
N VAL A 166 -10.56 2.00 -21.51
CA VAL A 166 -10.59 2.93 -22.64
C VAL A 166 -9.32 2.80 -23.46
N GLU A 167 -9.47 2.80 -24.79
CA GLU A 167 -8.35 2.83 -25.72
C GLU A 167 -7.97 4.28 -26.05
N ARG A 168 -6.73 4.65 -25.85
CA ARG A 168 -6.23 5.99 -26.11
C ARG A 168 -4.72 5.99 -26.28
N ASN A 169 -4.20 6.85 -27.17
CA ASN A 169 -2.76 7.01 -27.39
C ASN A 169 -2.01 5.68 -27.68
N GLY A 170 -2.67 4.73 -28.34
CA GLY A 170 -2.10 3.42 -28.65
C GLY A 170 -1.99 2.44 -27.47
N GLY A 171 -2.59 2.75 -26.34
CA GLY A 171 -2.65 1.91 -25.15
C GLY A 171 -4.07 1.67 -24.65
N VAL A 172 -4.19 0.75 -23.70
CA VAL A 172 -5.43 0.40 -22.99
C VAL A 172 -5.28 0.85 -21.53
N TRP A 173 -6.21 1.67 -21.07
CA TRP A 173 -6.14 2.38 -19.78
C TRP A 173 -7.39 2.14 -18.94
N PRO A 174 -7.33 2.38 -17.61
CA PRO A 174 -8.52 2.43 -16.77
C PRO A 174 -9.52 3.49 -17.27
N PRO A 175 -10.81 3.40 -16.90
CA PRO A 175 -11.80 4.41 -17.21
C PRO A 175 -11.37 5.79 -16.76
N GLN A 176 -11.73 6.82 -17.54
CA GLN A 176 -11.44 8.20 -17.21
C GLN A 176 -12.51 8.77 -16.27
N ALA A 177 -12.10 9.55 -15.28
CA ALA A 177 -13.02 10.33 -14.45
C ALA A 177 -13.73 11.39 -15.28
N ALA A 178 -15.03 11.56 -15.03
CA ALA A 178 -15.84 12.58 -15.71
C ALA A 178 -15.35 14.01 -15.42
N ASN A 179 -14.87 14.24 -14.19
CA ASN A 179 -14.23 15.49 -13.79
C ASN A 179 -12.85 15.20 -13.19
N ALA A 180 -11.82 15.40 -13.99
CA ALA A 180 -10.46 15.13 -13.58
C ALA A 180 -9.97 16.07 -12.45
N GLN A 181 -10.42 17.32 -12.44
CA GLN A 181 -10.01 18.29 -11.41
C GLN A 181 -10.60 17.97 -10.03
N GLU A 182 -11.81 17.41 -9.98
CA GLU A 182 -12.42 16.96 -8.72
C GLU A 182 -11.79 15.66 -8.23
N THR A 183 -11.47 14.75 -9.15
CA THR A 183 -10.97 13.41 -8.81
C THR A 183 -9.49 13.41 -8.43
N CYS A 184 -8.66 14.21 -9.12
CA CYS A 184 -7.21 14.25 -8.88
C CYS A 184 -6.81 15.46 -8.05
N THR A 185 -6.74 16.62 -8.68
CA THR A 185 -6.37 17.87 -8.00
C THR A 185 -6.79 19.07 -8.85
N PRO A 186 -7.27 20.16 -8.25
CA PRO A 186 -7.63 21.37 -8.97
C PRO A 186 -6.47 22.02 -9.76
N SER A 187 -5.23 21.69 -9.45
CA SER A 187 -4.05 22.26 -10.10
C SER A 187 -3.59 21.50 -11.35
N ILE A 188 -4.23 20.38 -11.73
CA ILE A 188 -3.89 19.71 -12.98
C ILE A 188 -4.41 20.50 -14.19
N PRO A 189 -3.75 20.42 -15.36
CA PRO A 189 -4.29 20.96 -16.59
C PRO A 189 -5.68 20.40 -16.90
N ALA A 190 -6.56 21.26 -17.44
CA ALA A 190 -7.96 20.88 -17.69
C ALA A 190 -8.12 19.70 -18.68
N ASN A 191 -7.13 19.47 -19.52
CA ASN A 191 -7.07 18.36 -20.48
C ASN A 191 -6.23 17.16 -20.00
N ASP A 192 -5.78 17.16 -18.76
CA ASP A 192 -5.05 16.05 -18.17
C ASP A 192 -6.01 14.90 -17.80
N THR A 193 -5.50 13.67 -17.73
CA THR A 193 -6.31 12.49 -17.48
C THR A 193 -6.24 12.10 -16.01
N CYS A 194 -7.39 11.71 -15.47
CA CYS A 194 -7.53 11.12 -14.15
C CYS A 194 -8.34 9.82 -14.26
N TYR A 195 -7.89 8.75 -13.65
CA TYR A 195 -8.50 7.43 -13.76
C TYR A 195 -9.50 7.15 -12.65
N VAL A 196 -10.46 6.27 -12.96
CA VAL A 196 -11.38 5.65 -12.00
C VAL A 196 -11.00 4.17 -11.84
N ALA A 197 -10.97 3.70 -10.60
CA ALA A 197 -10.70 2.31 -10.23
C ALA A 197 -11.49 1.93 -8.97
N GLY A 198 -11.25 0.74 -8.44
CA GLY A 198 -11.81 0.31 -7.16
C GLY A 198 -11.32 1.15 -5.98
N ASP A 199 -10.12 1.74 -6.06
CA ASP A 199 -9.58 2.66 -5.07
C ASP A 199 -9.28 4.01 -5.73
N PRO A 200 -9.73 5.14 -5.13
CA PRO A 200 -9.55 6.47 -5.71
C PRO A 200 -8.09 6.91 -5.79
N ARG A 201 -7.20 6.29 -5.02
CA ARG A 201 -5.76 6.64 -4.97
C ARG A 201 -4.95 6.15 -6.16
N ILE A 202 -5.55 5.47 -7.16
CA ILE A 202 -4.86 5.06 -8.40
C ILE A 202 -4.04 6.19 -9.03
N ASN A 203 -4.50 7.42 -8.85
CA ASN A 203 -3.90 8.61 -9.45
C ASN A 203 -2.73 9.22 -8.65
N GLN A 204 -2.43 8.68 -7.46
CA GLN A 204 -1.53 9.31 -6.50
C GLN A 204 -0.11 9.51 -7.05
N ASN A 205 0.40 8.54 -7.80
CA ASN A 205 1.68 8.66 -8.53
C ASN A 205 1.68 7.79 -9.79
N PRO A 206 2.55 8.06 -10.79
CA PRO A 206 2.57 7.34 -12.05
C PRO A 206 2.86 5.84 -11.92
N GLU A 207 3.75 5.42 -11.02
CA GLU A 207 4.14 4.01 -10.87
C GLU A 207 3.03 3.18 -10.23
N LEU A 208 2.24 3.79 -9.34
CA LEU A 208 1.03 3.17 -8.81
C LEU A 208 0.01 2.94 -9.94
N ALA A 209 -0.20 3.96 -10.77
CA ALA A 209 -1.10 3.85 -11.93
C ALA A 209 -0.63 2.78 -12.91
N VAL A 210 0.68 2.63 -13.15
CA VAL A 210 1.26 1.55 -13.99
C VAL A 210 0.89 0.19 -13.43
N LEU A 211 1.16 -0.10 -12.16
CA LEU A 211 0.90 -1.42 -11.58
C LEU A 211 -0.60 -1.75 -11.49
N GLN A 212 -1.44 -0.79 -11.13
CA GLN A 212 -2.89 -0.99 -11.13
C GLN A 212 -3.43 -1.24 -12.54
N THR A 213 -2.93 -0.51 -13.53
CA THR A 213 -3.29 -0.74 -14.94
C THR A 213 -2.85 -2.13 -15.41
N MET A 214 -1.67 -2.61 -14.99
CA MET A 214 -1.24 -3.98 -15.32
C MET A 214 -2.14 -5.05 -14.70
N LEU A 215 -2.57 -4.88 -13.46
CA LEU A 215 -3.53 -5.80 -12.81
C LEU A 215 -4.89 -5.80 -13.53
N LEU A 216 -5.38 -4.65 -13.93
CA LEU A 216 -6.60 -4.50 -14.72
C LEU A 216 -6.48 -5.20 -16.09
N LYS A 217 -5.37 -4.99 -16.80
CA LYS A 217 -5.07 -5.64 -18.10
C LYS A 217 -4.95 -7.16 -17.95
N GLU A 218 -4.32 -7.63 -16.88
CA GLU A 218 -4.21 -9.06 -16.59
C GLU A 218 -5.58 -9.72 -16.40
N HIS A 219 -6.50 -9.03 -15.69
CA HIS A 219 -7.88 -9.50 -15.59
C HIS A 219 -8.49 -9.65 -16.99
N ASN A 220 -8.47 -8.62 -17.82
CA ASN A 220 -9.09 -8.66 -19.14
C ASN A 220 -8.45 -9.72 -20.05
N ARG A 221 -7.12 -9.86 -20.05
CA ARG A 221 -6.40 -10.86 -20.81
C ARG A 221 -6.83 -12.30 -20.45
N LYS A 222 -7.01 -12.57 -19.16
CA LYS A 222 -7.49 -13.89 -18.71
C LYS A 222 -8.98 -14.09 -18.96
N ALA A 223 -9.80 -13.06 -18.81
CA ALA A 223 -11.22 -13.11 -19.13
C ALA A 223 -11.44 -13.46 -20.61
N ASP A 224 -10.70 -12.81 -21.51
CA ASP A 224 -10.74 -13.12 -22.96
C ASP A 224 -10.40 -14.58 -23.24
N THR A 225 -9.34 -15.09 -22.62
CA THR A 225 -8.92 -16.49 -22.79
C THR A 225 -9.99 -17.46 -22.27
N LEU A 226 -10.55 -17.21 -21.07
CA LEU A 226 -11.59 -18.07 -20.50
C LEU A 226 -12.89 -18.03 -21.31
N SER A 227 -13.28 -16.86 -21.81
CA SER A 227 -14.44 -16.67 -22.67
C SER A 227 -14.31 -17.46 -23.98
N GLN A 228 -13.15 -17.40 -24.63
CA GLN A 228 -12.86 -18.17 -25.85
C GLN A 228 -12.90 -19.68 -25.62
N MET A 229 -12.38 -20.16 -24.50
CA MET A 229 -12.33 -21.58 -24.18
C MET A 229 -13.70 -22.16 -23.75
N ASN A 230 -14.54 -21.34 -23.13
CA ASN A 230 -15.77 -21.75 -22.46
C ASN A 230 -16.99 -20.99 -23.00
N GLY A 231 -17.29 -21.12 -24.27
CA GLY A 231 -18.34 -20.36 -24.97
C GLY A 231 -19.79 -20.52 -24.43
N ARG A 232 -20.00 -21.33 -23.36
CA ARG A 232 -21.27 -21.45 -22.64
C ARG A 232 -21.31 -20.65 -21.34
N TRP A 233 -20.16 -20.11 -20.90
CA TRP A 233 -20.12 -19.28 -19.72
C TRP A 233 -20.70 -17.90 -20.04
N ASP A 234 -21.55 -17.42 -19.17
CA ASP A 234 -22.06 -16.06 -19.23
C ASP A 234 -21.02 -15.05 -18.72
N ASP A 235 -21.32 -13.78 -18.84
CA ASP A 235 -20.46 -12.68 -18.44
C ASP A 235 -20.08 -12.76 -16.95
N ASP A 236 -21.04 -13.06 -16.09
CA ASP A 236 -20.78 -13.09 -14.63
C ASP A 236 -19.89 -14.26 -14.24
N LYS A 237 -20.13 -15.45 -14.80
CA LYS A 237 -19.29 -16.62 -14.54
C LYS A 237 -17.85 -16.40 -15.00
N ILE A 238 -17.65 -15.81 -16.17
CA ILE A 238 -16.30 -15.47 -16.67
C ILE A 238 -15.65 -14.47 -15.73
N PHE A 239 -16.36 -13.41 -15.34
CA PHE A 239 -15.87 -12.38 -14.44
C PHE A 239 -15.44 -12.97 -13.08
N GLN A 240 -16.32 -13.72 -12.42
CA GLN A 240 -16.05 -14.26 -11.08
C GLN A 240 -14.90 -15.27 -11.09
N GLU A 241 -14.83 -16.13 -12.11
CA GLU A 241 -13.75 -17.10 -12.21
C GLU A 241 -12.42 -16.41 -12.54
N THR A 242 -12.44 -15.40 -13.40
CA THR A 242 -11.24 -14.58 -13.69
C THR A 242 -10.77 -13.85 -12.44
N ARG A 243 -11.69 -13.16 -11.75
CA ARG A 243 -11.39 -12.45 -10.49
C ARG A 243 -10.73 -13.39 -9.47
N ARG A 244 -11.28 -14.59 -9.28
CA ARG A 244 -10.74 -15.61 -8.39
C ARG A 244 -9.31 -16.00 -8.73
N ILE A 245 -9.00 -16.18 -10.02
CA ILE A 245 -7.65 -16.52 -10.51
C ILE A 245 -6.68 -15.36 -10.25
N ILE A 246 -7.08 -14.13 -10.57
CA ILE A 246 -6.23 -12.96 -10.37
C ILE A 246 -5.93 -12.72 -8.88
N ILE A 247 -6.94 -12.87 -8.02
CA ILE A 247 -6.75 -12.79 -6.55
C ILE A 247 -5.77 -13.85 -6.07
N ALA A 248 -5.90 -15.09 -6.55
CA ALA A 248 -4.99 -16.17 -6.19
C ALA A 248 -3.54 -15.90 -6.63
N MET A 249 -3.36 -15.36 -7.84
CA MET A 249 -2.05 -14.94 -8.33
C MET A 249 -1.46 -13.80 -7.47
N TYR A 250 -2.28 -12.83 -7.11
CA TYR A 250 -1.90 -11.72 -6.25
C TYR A 250 -1.51 -12.20 -4.84
N GLN A 251 -2.29 -13.10 -4.24
CA GLN A 251 -1.97 -13.72 -2.94
C GLN A 251 -0.66 -14.53 -3.00
N GLN A 252 -0.43 -15.28 -4.08
CA GLN A 252 0.83 -16.00 -4.30
C GLN A 252 2.02 -15.04 -4.37
N ILE A 253 1.95 -13.98 -5.16
CA ILE A 253 3.03 -12.97 -5.26
C ILE A 253 3.28 -12.34 -3.90
N ASN A 254 2.23 -11.96 -3.16
CA ASN A 254 2.40 -11.33 -1.85
C ASN A 254 3.06 -12.27 -0.86
N TYR A 255 2.56 -13.50 -0.67
CA TYR A 255 3.04 -14.37 0.39
C TYR A 255 4.37 -15.06 0.08
N TYR A 256 4.69 -15.32 -1.18
CA TYR A 256 5.88 -16.12 -1.55
C TYR A 256 6.98 -15.35 -2.29
N GLU A 257 6.70 -14.14 -2.79
CA GLU A 257 7.75 -13.27 -3.37
C GLU A 257 7.99 -12.00 -2.55
N PHE A 258 6.93 -11.25 -2.20
CA PHE A 258 7.03 -9.90 -1.63
C PHE A 258 7.24 -9.91 -0.11
N LEU A 259 6.33 -10.50 0.67
CA LEU A 259 6.39 -10.48 2.13
C LEU A 259 7.67 -11.12 2.71
N PRO A 260 8.26 -12.17 2.10
CA PRO A 260 9.56 -12.68 2.55
C PRO A 260 10.69 -11.66 2.51
N ILE A 261 10.59 -10.62 1.67
CA ILE A 261 11.56 -9.52 1.62
C ILE A 261 11.42 -8.65 2.87
N LEU A 262 10.19 -8.29 3.22
CA LEU A 262 9.92 -7.37 4.31
C LEU A 262 10.07 -8.01 5.69
N LEU A 263 9.55 -9.23 5.84
CA LEU A 263 9.41 -9.93 7.13
C LEU A 263 10.52 -10.94 7.38
N GLY A 264 11.20 -11.38 6.34
CA GLY A 264 12.16 -12.49 6.39
C GLY A 264 11.47 -13.85 6.26
N ARG A 265 11.95 -14.69 5.31
CA ARG A 265 11.37 -16.00 5.02
C ARG A 265 11.31 -16.90 6.26
N ASP A 266 12.38 -16.96 7.04
CA ASP A 266 12.46 -17.80 8.23
C ASP A 266 11.43 -17.36 9.28
N ASN A 267 11.29 -16.05 9.52
CA ASN A 267 10.28 -15.51 10.43
C ASN A 267 8.86 -15.89 10.00
N MET A 268 8.58 -15.88 8.70
CA MET A 268 7.26 -16.25 8.17
C MET A 268 6.98 -17.75 8.29
N LEU A 269 7.97 -18.61 8.09
CA LEU A 269 7.86 -20.06 8.27
C LEU A 269 7.62 -20.42 9.74
N GLU A 270 8.39 -19.86 10.66
CA GLU A 270 8.26 -20.07 12.10
C GLU A 270 6.87 -19.67 12.62
N ASN A 271 6.30 -18.60 12.05
CA ASN A 271 4.97 -18.11 12.41
C ASN A 271 3.84 -18.67 11.53
N LYS A 272 4.10 -19.66 10.68
CA LYS A 272 3.10 -20.34 9.82
C LYS A 272 2.34 -19.38 8.90
N ILE A 273 3.01 -18.34 8.43
CA ILE A 273 2.48 -17.39 7.45
C ILE A 273 2.68 -17.93 6.04
N ILE A 274 3.76 -18.68 5.83
CA ILE A 274 4.04 -19.45 4.62
C ILE A 274 4.47 -20.86 5.00
N TYR A 275 4.51 -21.74 4.01
CA TYR A 275 4.90 -23.15 4.17
C TYR A 275 5.97 -23.50 3.15
N GLU A 276 6.83 -24.46 3.47
CA GLU A 276 7.91 -24.90 2.62
C GLU A 276 7.34 -25.83 1.51
N ASP A 277 7.50 -25.42 0.25
CA ASP A 277 7.14 -26.18 -0.97
C ASP A 277 5.84 -27.01 -0.86
N PRO A 278 4.71 -26.39 -0.53
CA PRO A 278 3.47 -27.13 -0.33
C PRO A 278 3.01 -27.76 -1.64
N THR A 279 2.86 -29.07 -1.66
CA THR A 279 2.37 -29.83 -2.83
C THR A 279 0.85 -30.02 -2.84
N ASP A 280 0.19 -29.81 -1.70
CA ASP A 280 -1.25 -29.96 -1.50
C ASP A 280 -1.85 -28.68 -0.89
N TYR A 281 -3.13 -28.72 -0.55
CA TYR A 281 -3.83 -27.64 0.13
C TYR A 281 -3.23 -27.33 1.50
N ILE A 282 -3.24 -26.05 1.85
CA ILE A 282 -3.00 -25.60 3.22
C ILE A 282 -4.36 -25.22 3.82
N ASN A 283 -4.86 -26.04 4.70
CA ASN A 283 -6.18 -25.88 5.28
C ASN A 283 -6.09 -25.19 6.66
N ASP A 284 -5.53 -23.99 6.68
CA ASP A 284 -5.27 -23.21 7.89
C ASP A 284 -6.33 -22.12 8.16
N TYR A 285 -7.44 -22.12 7.41
CA TYR A 285 -8.56 -21.22 7.69
C TYR A 285 -9.16 -21.51 9.07
N ASN A 286 -9.34 -20.44 9.85
CA ASN A 286 -9.97 -20.45 11.14
C ASN A 286 -11.05 -19.35 11.22
N ASN A 287 -12.31 -19.74 11.37
CA ASN A 287 -13.46 -18.82 11.47
C ASN A 287 -13.50 -18.00 12.76
N GLU A 288 -12.69 -18.33 13.77
CA GLU A 288 -12.56 -17.55 15.00
C GLU A 288 -11.56 -16.39 14.85
N ILE A 289 -10.77 -16.38 13.77
CA ILE A 289 -9.79 -15.33 13.48
C ILE A 289 -10.41 -14.30 12.56
N SER A 290 -10.51 -13.06 13.02
CA SER A 290 -10.90 -11.93 12.18
C SER A 290 -9.69 -11.46 11.36
N ALA A 291 -9.86 -11.35 10.04
CA ALA A 291 -8.88 -10.73 9.15
C ALA A 291 -8.77 -9.20 9.32
N GLY A 292 -9.60 -8.61 10.20
CA GLY A 292 -9.65 -7.16 10.44
C GLY A 292 -8.29 -6.53 10.61
N ILE A 293 -8.10 -5.36 9.97
CA ILE A 293 -6.82 -4.65 9.98
C ILE A 293 -6.61 -3.96 11.32
N THR A 294 -5.47 -4.23 11.96
CA THR A 294 -5.11 -3.59 13.21
C THR A 294 -4.64 -2.15 12.96
N ASN A 295 -5.01 -1.27 13.86
CA ASN A 295 -4.69 0.16 13.76
C ASN A 295 -3.18 0.41 13.78
N GLU A 296 -2.45 -0.33 14.62
CA GLU A 296 -0.99 -0.27 14.74
C GLU A 296 -0.27 -0.70 13.47
N PHE A 297 -0.82 -1.67 12.75
CA PHE A 297 -0.28 -2.13 11.47
C PHE A 297 -0.45 -1.05 10.39
N THR A 298 -1.70 -0.63 10.11
CA THR A 298 -1.97 0.30 9.00
C THR A 298 -1.45 1.70 9.24
N THR A 299 -1.33 2.14 10.50
CA THR A 299 -0.99 3.53 10.84
C THR A 299 0.48 3.71 11.22
N ALA A 300 1.18 2.65 11.63
CA ALA A 300 2.58 2.71 12.02
C ALA A 300 3.47 1.70 11.27
N ALA A 301 3.30 0.38 11.51
CA ALA A 301 4.25 -0.62 11.05
C ALA A 301 4.36 -0.68 9.52
N PHE A 302 3.24 -0.63 8.79
CA PHE A 302 3.26 -0.70 7.35
C PHE A 302 3.53 0.66 6.66
N ARG A 303 3.37 1.79 7.38
CA ARG A 303 3.82 3.12 6.91
C ARG A 303 5.32 3.35 7.07
N TYR A 304 6.02 2.50 7.82
CA TYR A 304 7.47 2.55 7.91
C TYR A 304 8.15 2.54 6.54
N PHE A 305 7.59 1.83 5.59
CA PHE A 305 8.11 1.71 4.23
C PHE A 305 7.98 2.98 3.36
N HIS A 306 7.43 4.07 3.88
CA HIS A 306 7.57 5.39 3.25
C HIS A 306 9.03 5.83 3.09
N THR A 307 9.95 5.26 3.87
CA THR A 307 11.40 5.46 3.74
C THR A 307 11.98 4.90 2.43
N LEU A 308 11.30 3.92 1.79
CA LEU A 308 11.74 3.30 0.54
C LEU A 308 11.48 4.17 -0.70
N ILE A 309 10.65 5.22 -0.56
CA ILE A 309 10.19 6.03 -1.69
C ILE A 309 11.34 6.82 -2.29
N ARG A 310 11.52 6.69 -3.61
CA ARG A 310 12.44 7.47 -4.43
C ARG A 310 11.74 8.69 -5.00
N GLY A 311 12.38 9.83 -4.89
CA GLY A 311 11.89 11.09 -5.51
C GLY A 311 12.16 11.20 -7.01
N ARG A 312 12.86 10.23 -7.59
CA ARG A 312 13.24 10.18 -9.02
C ARG A 312 12.76 8.85 -9.59
N LEU A 313 11.88 8.91 -10.58
CA LEU A 313 11.27 7.76 -11.24
C LEU A 313 11.88 7.63 -12.65
N ASP A 314 12.60 6.54 -12.90
CA ASP A 314 13.35 6.36 -14.13
C ASP A 314 12.49 5.69 -15.21
N ILE A 315 12.39 6.32 -16.37
CA ILE A 315 11.86 5.73 -17.60
C ILE A 315 13.01 5.02 -18.30
N VAL A 316 12.93 3.69 -18.39
CA VAL A 316 14.03 2.80 -18.82
C VAL A 316 13.64 2.10 -20.13
N LYS A 317 14.55 2.14 -21.12
CA LYS A 317 14.38 1.45 -22.41
C LYS A 317 14.47 -0.07 -22.29
N GLU A 318 14.07 -0.81 -23.31
CA GLU A 318 14.17 -2.28 -23.33
C GLU A 318 15.61 -2.78 -23.14
N ASN A 319 16.59 -2.06 -23.65
CA ASN A 319 18.02 -2.37 -23.44
C ASN A 319 18.57 -1.95 -22.05
N ARG A 320 17.69 -1.50 -21.15
CA ARG A 320 17.99 -1.03 -19.79
C ARG A 320 18.78 0.29 -19.70
N ASN A 321 18.94 0.99 -20.81
CA ASN A 321 19.47 2.37 -20.76
C ASN A 321 18.39 3.33 -20.24
N LEU A 322 18.81 4.26 -19.40
CA LEU A 322 17.96 5.35 -18.94
C LEU A 322 17.55 6.21 -20.15
N GLU A 323 16.27 6.52 -20.27
CA GLU A 323 15.74 7.45 -21.25
C GLU A 323 15.59 8.84 -20.66
N ARG A 324 14.82 8.93 -19.59
CA ARG A 324 14.60 10.14 -18.79
C ARG A 324 14.17 9.80 -17.38
N THR A 325 14.21 10.77 -16.50
CA THR A 325 13.77 10.65 -15.10
C THR A 325 12.67 11.66 -14.83
N LEU A 326 11.59 11.22 -14.19
CA LEU A 326 10.54 12.09 -13.68
C LEU A 326 10.87 12.50 -12.25
N ARG A 327 10.54 13.73 -11.89
CA ARG A 327 10.57 14.20 -10.52
C ARG A 327 9.22 13.91 -9.86
N LEU A 328 9.17 13.12 -8.78
CA LEU A 328 7.94 12.62 -8.17
C LEU A 328 6.95 13.74 -7.82
N SER A 329 7.42 14.84 -7.22
CA SER A 329 6.54 15.93 -6.79
C SER A 329 5.85 16.70 -7.93
N ASP A 330 6.33 16.56 -9.16
CA ASP A 330 5.69 17.14 -10.34
C ASP A 330 4.51 16.29 -10.84
N TRP A 331 4.42 15.05 -10.38
CA TRP A 331 3.49 14.03 -10.87
C TRP A 331 2.57 13.44 -9.80
N TYR A 332 2.53 13.98 -8.60
CA TYR A 332 1.49 13.63 -7.63
C TYR A 332 0.10 13.99 -8.16
N ASN A 333 -0.82 13.04 -8.10
CA ASN A 333 -2.18 13.13 -8.63
C ASN A 333 -2.24 13.53 -10.13
N ARG A 334 -1.23 13.14 -10.90
CA ARG A 334 -1.10 13.41 -12.33
C ARG A 334 -0.63 12.15 -13.08
N PRO A 335 -1.49 11.14 -13.21
CA PRO A 335 -1.10 9.85 -13.78
C PRO A 335 -0.92 9.88 -15.31
N SER A 336 -1.39 10.91 -16.01
CA SER A 336 -1.44 11.00 -17.47
C SER A 336 -0.11 10.78 -18.19
N VAL A 337 1.02 11.00 -17.52
CA VAL A 337 2.36 10.73 -18.08
C VAL A 337 2.54 9.28 -18.53
N ILE A 338 1.79 8.32 -17.97
CA ILE A 338 1.89 6.92 -18.39
C ILE A 338 1.37 6.68 -19.80
N GLU A 339 0.55 7.60 -20.35
CA GLU A 339 0.03 7.54 -21.72
C GLU A 339 0.98 8.14 -22.76
N GLU A 340 2.07 8.79 -22.34
CA GLU A 340 3.10 9.25 -23.24
C GLU A 340 3.82 8.07 -23.92
N PRO A 341 4.32 8.24 -25.15
CA PRO A 341 5.07 7.18 -25.83
C PRO A 341 6.17 6.60 -24.94
N ASP A 342 6.24 5.25 -24.88
CA ASP A 342 7.21 4.46 -24.12
C ASP A 342 7.21 4.66 -22.59
N ALA A 343 6.40 5.57 -22.03
CA ALA A 343 6.41 5.89 -20.61
C ALA A 343 5.86 4.75 -19.74
N PHE A 344 4.75 4.10 -20.14
CA PHE A 344 4.16 2.98 -19.39
C PHE A 344 5.16 1.84 -19.21
N ASP A 345 5.70 1.34 -20.31
CA ASP A 345 6.69 0.26 -20.29
C ASP A 345 8.01 0.71 -19.66
N GLY A 346 8.39 1.96 -19.91
CA GLY A 346 9.62 2.54 -19.37
C GLY A 346 9.59 2.65 -17.84
N LEU A 347 8.47 3.05 -17.24
CA LEU A 347 8.27 3.08 -15.79
C LEU A 347 8.20 1.65 -15.22
N ALA A 348 7.53 0.71 -15.88
CA ALA A 348 7.49 -0.69 -15.46
C ALA A 348 8.89 -1.34 -15.44
N ARG A 349 9.72 -1.04 -16.45
CA ARG A 349 11.12 -1.43 -16.47
C ARG A 349 11.93 -0.70 -15.40
N GLY A 350 11.67 0.60 -15.20
CA GLY A 350 12.26 1.41 -14.15
C GLY A 350 12.03 0.79 -12.77
N LEU A 351 10.78 0.50 -12.42
CA LEU A 351 10.40 -0.19 -11.20
C LEU A 351 11.18 -1.49 -10.96
N SER A 352 11.44 -2.25 -12.03
CA SER A 352 12.14 -3.54 -11.97
C SER A 352 13.68 -3.42 -12.04
N TYR A 353 14.22 -2.25 -12.35
CA TYR A 353 15.65 -2.04 -12.59
C TYR A 353 16.29 -1.04 -11.63
N GLN A 354 15.56 -0.01 -11.26
CA GLN A 354 15.99 1.02 -10.33
C GLN A 354 15.97 0.48 -8.89
N PRO A 355 17.03 0.70 -8.08
CA PRO A 355 16.99 0.34 -6.66
C PRO A 355 16.02 1.23 -5.90
N GLU A 356 15.35 0.69 -4.90
CA GLU A 356 14.63 1.50 -3.91
C GLU A 356 15.59 2.20 -2.93
N ASP A 357 15.10 3.14 -2.12
CA ASP A 357 15.86 3.63 -0.98
C ASP A 357 15.86 2.57 0.15
N LYS A 358 16.85 2.64 1.05
CA LYS A 358 16.94 1.70 2.18
C LYS A 358 15.79 1.86 3.15
N ALA A 359 15.36 0.76 3.73
CA ALA A 359 14.52 0.76 4.90
C ALA A 359 15.33 1.27 6.10
N ASP A 360 15.29 2.57 6.37
CA ASP A 360 16.05 3.22 7.45
C ASP A 360 15.29 4.46 7.99
N GLN A 361 15.99 5.39 8.63
CA GLN A 361 15.41 6.61 9.17
C GLN A 361 15.38 7.79 8.19
N TYR A 362 15.92 7.62 6.98
CA TYR A 362 16.04 8.73 6.02
C TYR A 362 14.91 8.71 5.00
N PHE A 363 14.51 9.88 4.56
CA PHE A 363 13.40 10.06 3.62
C PHE A 363 13.87 10.90 2.43
N ASP A 364 13.32 10.64 1.26
CA ASP A 364 13.53 11.52 0.12
C ASP A 364 12.85 12.88 0.36
N GLU A 365 13.49 13.97 -0.07
CA GLU A 365 12.95 15.32 0.10
C GLU A 365 11.63 15.54 -0.65
N GLU A 366 11.38 14.78 -1.73
CA GLU A 366 10.13 14.84 -2.48
C GLU A 366 8.92 14.43 -1.63
N THR A 367 9.14 13.66 -0.55
CA THR A 367 8.11 13.25 0.39
C THR A 367 8.04 14.09 1.66
N THR A 368 9.13 14.78 2.02
CA THR A 368 9.20 15.54 3.29
C THR A 368 9.20 17.05 3.12
N GLN A 369 9.38 17.54 1.89
CA GLN A 369 9.37 18.97 1.58
C GLN A 369 8.47 19.34 0.40
N TYR A 370 8.20 18.39 -0.48
CA TYR A 370 7.48 18.64 -1.73
C TYR A 370 6.23 17.78 -1.92
N LEU A 371 5.81 17.07 -0.87
CA LEU A 371 4.61 16.20 -0.93
C LEU A 371 3.37 17.02 -1.35
N PHE A 372 2.73 16.62 -2.45
CA PHE A 372 1.53 17.28 -3.01
C PHE A 372 1.66 18.80 -3.17
N ARG A 373 2.84 19.29 -3.54
CA ARG A 373 3.08 20.73 -3.67
C ARG A 373 2.24 21.41 -4.77
N GLY A 374 1.75 20.66 -5.74
CA GLY A 374 1.09 21.22 -6.91
C GLY A 374 1.95 22.30 -7.59
N ASN A 375 1.41 23.50 -7.77
CA ASN A 375 2.12 24.66 -8.33
C ASN A 375 2.93 25.46 -7.28
N SER A 376 2.88 25.06 -6.00
CA SER A 376 3.61 25.76 -4.94
C SER A 376 5.10 25.38 -4.94
N THR A 377 5.94 26.25 -4.38
CA THR A 377 7.39 26.01 -4.24
C THR A 377 7.70 24.92 -3.23
N LYS A 378 6.83 24.69 -2.25
CA LYS A 378 6.93 23.68 -1.21
C LYS A 378 5.61 22.93 -1.06
N GLY A 379 5.68 21.72 -0.54
CA GLY A 379 4.54 20.86 -0.23
C GLY A 379 4.42 20.55 1.26
N SER A 380 3.85 19.41 1.58
CA SER A 380 3.71 18.89 2.93
C SER A 380 4.88 17.96 3.31
N ASP A 381 4.78 17.33 4.48
CA ASP A 381 5.76 16.40 5.06
C ASP A 381 5.07 15.08 5.42
N LEU A 382 5.32 14.05 4.62
CA LEU A 382 4.75 12.71 4.81
C LEU A 382 5.07 12.14 6.20
N ARG A 383 6.30 12.35 6.68
CA ARG A 383 6.71 11.82 7.98
C ARG A 383 6.05 12.54 9.15
N ALA A 384 5.88 13.85 9.06
CA ALA A 384 5.10 14.60 10.04
C ALA A 384 3.63 14.16 10.05
N ILE A 385 3.05 13.89 8.87
CA ILE A 385 1.70 13.33 8.73
C ILE A 385 1.60 11.94 9.38
N ASP A 386 2.57 11.05 9.20
CA ASP A 386 2.58 9.71 9.82
C ASP A 386 2.56 9.82 11.36
N ILE A 387 3.37 10.71 11.92
CA ILE A 387 3.42 10.94 13.38
C ILE A 387 2.08 11.49 13.87
N GLN A 388 1.52 12.48 13.18
CA GLN A 388 0.24 13.09 13.53
C GLN A 388 -0.91 12.07 13.43
N ARG A 389 -0.91 11.22 12.38
CA ARG A 389 -1.91 10.18 12.17
C ARG A 389 -1.85 9.10 13.25
N GLY A 390 -0.67 8.71 13.70
CA GLY A 390 -0.52 7.80 14.83
C GLY A 390 -1.16 8.35 16.11
N ARG A 391 -1.05 9.65 16.35
CA ARG A 391 -1.68 10.34 17.47
C ARG A 391 -3.19 10.51 17.28
N ASP A 392 -3.64 10.85 16.09
CA ASP A 392 -5.07 10.94 15.74
C ASP A 392 -5.78 9.60 15.96
N HIS A 393 -5.15 8.51 15.57
CA HIS A 393 -5.64 7.15 15.76
C HIS A 393 -5.42 6.60 17.18
N ARG A 394 -4.85 7.39 18.08
CA ARG A 394 -4.60 7.00 19.48
C ARG A 394 -3.79 5.71 19.61
N LEU A 395 -2.77 5.54 18.78
CA LEU A 395 -1.88 4.39 18.90
C LEU A 395 -1.24 4.36 20.30
N ALA A 396 -1.11 3.18 20.85
CA ALA A 396 -0.34 2.97 22.07
C ALA A 396 1.14 3.35 21.82
N SER A 397 1.85 3.72 22.87
CA SER A 397 3.26 4.13 22.77
C SER A 397 4.15 2.99 22.27
N TYR A 398 5.31 3.33 21.74
CA TYR A 398 6.33 2.36 21.32
C TYR A 398 6.64 1.34 22.43
N VAL A 399 6.83 1.80 23.66
CA VAL A 399 7.14 0.91 24.81
C VAL A 399 5.98 -0.01 25.14
N ALA A 400 4.74 0.46 25.01
CA ALA A 400 3.55 -0.35 25.22
C ALA A 400 3.44 -1.48 24.18
N LEU A 401 3.78 -1.22 22.90
CA LEU A 401 3.78 -2.24 21.86
C LEU A 401 4.91 -3.24 22.03
N ARG A 402 6.10 -2.82 22.50
CA ARG A 402 7.15 -3.78 22.85
C ARG A 402 6.68 -4.75 23.93
N ARG A 403 6.00 -4.24 24.95
CA ARG A 403 5.41 -5.10 26.01
C ARG A 403 4.36 -6.05 25.45
N TYR A 404 3.47 -5.58 24.57
CA TYR A 404 2.48 -6.40 23.90
C TYR A 404 3.11 -7.55 23.09
N CYS A 405 4.21 -7.25 22.40
CA CYS A 405 4.98 -8.23 21.61
C CYS A 405 5.88 -9.15 22.44
N GLY A 406 5.86 -9.08 23.78
CA GLY A 406 6.74 -9.89 24.64
C GLY A 406 8.23 -9.54 24.52
N LEU A 407 8.56 -8.37 23.96
CA LEU A 407 9.92 -7.87 23.83
C LEU A 407 10.40 -7.20 25.12
N SER A 408 11.72 -7.05 25.27
CA SER A 408 12.30 -6.28 26.40
C SER A 408 11.74 -4.86 26.46
N VAL A 409 11.35 -4.43 27.67
CA VAL A 409 10.64 -3.17 27.89
C VAL A 409 11.61 -2.15 28.51
N PRO A 410 12.00 -1.10 27.79
CA PRO A 410 12.89 -0.06 28.32
C PRO A 410 12.16 0.75 29.40
N LYS A 411 12.85 1.01 30.53
CA LYS A 411 12.38 1.87 31.62
C LYS A 411 12.98 3.28 31.55
N THR A 412 14.12 3.38 30.88
CA THR A 412 14.84 4.63 30.66
C THR A 412 15.25 4.74 29.18
N PHE A 413 15.63 5.94 28.77
CA PHE A 413 16.17 6.11 27.40
C PHE A 413 17.47 5.33 27.17
N ASP A 414 18.27 5.09 28.21
CA ASP A 414 19.55 4.39 28.06
C ASP A 414 19.35 2.89 27.79
N ASP A 415 18.23 2.31 28.25
CA ASP A 415 17.85 0.93 27.97
C ASP A 415 17.58 0.69 26.48
N LEU A 416 17.30 1.75 25.70
CA LEU A 416 17.11 1.66 24.24
C LEU A 416 18.40 1.32 23.48
N SER A 417 19.60 1.39 24.11
CA SER A 417 20.91 1.23 23.44
C SER A 417 21.11 -0.15 22.80
N GLU A 418 20.35 -1.15 23.23
CA GLU A 418 20.35 -2.48 22.62
C GLU A 418 19.79 -2.48 21.18
N TYR A 419 18.74 -1.69 20.93
CA TYR A 419 17.99 -1.71 19.66
C TYR A 419 18.03 -0.42 18.87
N ILE A 420 18.35 0.73 19.48
CA ILE A 420 18.40 2.04 18.84
C ILE A 420 19.80 2.63 18.95
N SER A 421 20.27 3.32 17.91
CA SER A 421 21.60 3.92 17.91
C SER A 421 21.72 5.02 18.98
N LYS A 422 22.92 5.15 19.58
CA LYS A 422 23.21 6.18 20.61
C LYS A 422 22.90 7.60 20.13
N SER A 423 23.14 7.90 18.86
CA SER A 423 22.83 9.21 18.28
C SER A 423 21.32 9.48 18.26
N ASN A 424 20.51 8.48 17.93
CA ASN A 424 19.05 8.61 17.92
C ASN A 424 18.48 8.67 19.35
N ILE A 425 19.06 7.93 20.29
CA ILE A 425 18.69 8.04 21.72
C ILE A 425 18.91 9.47 22.23
N LYS A 426 20.03 10.12 21.88
CA LYS A 426 20.28 11.53 22.25
C LYS A 426 19.22 12.46 21.68
N LYS A 427 18.77 12.24 20.45
CA LYS A 427 17.69 13.02 19.81
C LYS A 427 16.35 12.76 20.51
N LEU A 428 16.01 11.50 20.82
CA LEU A 428 14.80 11.13 21.55
C LEU A 428 14.73 11.80 22.93
N LYS A 429 15.81 11.74 23.72
CA LYS A 429 15.92 12.45 25.02
C LYS A 429 15.69 13.95 24.93
N SER A 430 15.97 14.57 23.78
CA SER A 430 15.76 16.02 23.58
C SER A 430 14.36 16.39 23.09
N LEU A 431 13.53 15.40 22.75
CA LEU A 431 12.17 15.58 22.23
C LEU A 431 11.11 15.09 23.21
N TYR A 432 11.31 13.90 23.79
CA TYR A 432 10.33 13.27 24.68
C TYR A 432 10.75 13.41 26.14
N LYS A 433 9.76 13.62 27.01
CA LYS A 433 9.98 13.77 28.45
C LYS A 433 10.26 12.43 29.12
N LEU A 434 9.51 11.39 28.71
CA LEU A 434 9.65 10.02 29.21
C LEU A 434 9.86 9.04 28.06
N VAL A 435 10.49 7.91 28.32
CA VAL A 435 10.63 6.83 27.32
C VAL A 435 9.27 6.26 26.91
N ASP A 436 8.32 6.23 27.85
CA ASP A 436 6.93 5.80 27.62
C ASP A 436 6.11 6.77 26.74
N ASP A 437 6.57 8.01 26.52
CA ASP A 437 5.90 8.98 25.66
C ASP A 437 6.28 8.81 24.17
N ILE A 438 7.28 7.97 23.84
CA ILE A 438 7.76 7.82 22.45
C ILE A 438 6.62 7.28 21.60
N ASP A 439 6.26 8.04 20.55
CA ASP A 439 5.30 7.59 19.55
C ASP A 439 5.72 6.24 18.92
N LEU A 440 4.76 5.33 18.71
CA LEU A 440 5.03 4.06 18.03
C LEU A 440 5.67 4.26 16.66
N THR A 441 5.15 5.24 15.91
CA THR A 441 5.68 5.61 14.59
C THR A 441 7.14 6.07 14.64
N VAL A 442 7.59 6.63 15.75
CA VAL A 442 8.97 7.10 15.91
C VAL A 442 9.88 6.02 16.44
N GLY A 443 9.52 5.39 17.57
CA GLY A 443 10.36 4.37 18.20
C GLY A 443 10.56 3.12 17.33
N GLY A 444 9.47 2.61 16.76
CA GLY A 444 9.52 1.41 15.90
C GLY A 444 10.36 1.60 14.64
N ALA A 445 10.35 2.82 14.05
CA ALA A 445 11.15 3.13 12.87
C ALA A 445 12.65 3.30 13.12
N LEU A 446 13.07 3.38 14.38
CA LEU A 446 14.48 3.56 14.75
C LEU A 446 15.15 2.27 15.21
N GLU A 447 14.38 1.20 15.39
CA GLU A 447 14.95 -0.09 15.78
C GLU A 447 15.90 -0.64 14.73
N LYS A 448 16.98 -1.30 15.17
CA LYS A 448 17.79 -2.15 14.30
C LYS A 448 16.90 -3.25 13.73
N HIS A 449 17.09 -3.58 12.46
CA HIS A 449 16.29 -4.61 11.80
C HIS A 449 16.44 -5.97 12.52
N ALA A 450 15.33 -6.68 12.57
CA ALA A 450 15.31 -8.08 12.96
C ALA A 450 16.01 -8.94 11.89
N ARG A 451 16.50 -10.12 12.27
CA ARG A 451 17.22 -11.01 11.35
C ARG A 451 16.36 -11.34 10.13
N GLY A 452 16.88 -11.07 8.95
CA GLY A 452 16.25 -11.35 7.66
C GLY A 452 15.10 -10.42 7.27
N ALA A 453 14.71 -9.47 8.13
CA ALA A 453 13.62 -8.53 7.87
C ALA A 453 14.14 -7.13 7.51
N LEU A 454 13.30 -6.32 6.87
CA LEU A 454 13.55 -4.89 6.59
C LEU A 454 12.96 -3.98 7.67
N MET A 455 12.65 -4.49 8.85
CA MET A 455 12.08 -3.74 9.97
C MET A 455 12.58 -4.25 11.31
N GLY A 456 12.46 -3.45 12.35
CA GLY A 456 12.82 -3.82 13.71
C GLY A 456 11.81 -4.79 14.36
N PRO A 457 12.17 -5.40 15.52
CA PRO A 457 11.37 -6.43 16.17
C PRO A 457 9.93 -6.03 16.49
N THR A 458 9.70 -4.77 16.89
CA THR A 458 8.34 -4.30 17.22
C THR A 458 7.43 -4.28 15.99
N TYR A 459 7.92 -3.74 14.87
CA TYR A 459 7.14 -3.72 13.63
C TYR A 459 7.01 -5.09 13.01
N LEU A 460 8.03 -5.94 13.13
CA LEU A 460 7.97 -7.33 12.68
C LEU A 460 6.87 -8.10 13.41
N CYS A 461 6.79 -7.99 14.74
CA CYS A 461 5.72 -8.61 15.53
C CYS A 461 4.33 -8.18 15.04
N ILE A 462 4.09 -6.87 14.91
CA ILE A 462 2.80 -6.32 14.45
C ILE A 462 2.46 -6.85 13.05
N SER A 463 3.43 -6.89 12.15
CA SER A 463 3.24 -7.32 10.76
C SER A 463 3.01 -8.82 10.63
N LEU A 464 3.73 -9.64 11.39
CA LEU A 464 3.53 -11.09 11.41
C LEU A 464 2.12 -11.44 11.92
N ILE A 465 1.66 -10.79 13.00
CA ILE A 465 0.29 -10.96 13.51
C ILE A 465 -0.73 -10.59 12.44
N GLN A 466 -0.53 -9.47 11.75
CA GLN A 466 -1.49 -9.01 10.74
C GLN A 466 -1.56 -9.95 9.54
N PHE A 467 -0.44 -10.34 8.96
CA PHE A 467 -0.45 -11.22 7.80
C PHE A 467 -0.88 -12.65 8.11
N TYR A 468 -0.60 -13.13 9.33
CA TYR A 468 -1.20 -14.36 9.83
C TYR A 468 -2.74 -14.28 9.86
N LYS A 469 -3.28 -13.18 10.42
CA LYS A 469 -4.74 -12.95 10.50
C LYS A 469 -5.39 -12.84 9.12
N ILE A 470 -4.78 -12.09 8.18
CA ILE A 470 -5.31 -11.96 6.81
C ILE A 470 -5.36 -13.32 6.13
N ARG A 471 -4.33 -14.15 6.27
CA ARG A 471 -4.27 -15.48 5.68
C ARG A 471 -5.28 -16.42 6.30
N THR A 472 -5.22 -16.58 7.62
CA THR A 472 -6.02 -17.61 8.33
C THR A 472 -7.46 -17.19 8.56
N GLY A 473 -7.78 -15.90 8.56
CA GLY A 473 -9.14 -15.37 8.65
C GLY A 473 -9.87 -15.27 7.31
N ASP A 474 -9.21 -15.55 6.19
CA ASP A 474 -9.81 -15.55 4.85
C ASP A 474 -10.20 -16.97 4.42
N ARG A 475 -11.50 -17.27 4.44
CA ARG A 475 -12.00 -18.57 3.95
C ARG A 475 -11.78 -18.81 2.46
N PHE A 476 -11.54 -17.76 1.69
CA PHE A 476 -11.29 -17.80 0.23
C PHE A 476 -9.80 -17.74 -0.12
N PHE A 477 -8.92 -17.75 0.88
CA PHE A 477 -7.49 -17.77 0.59
C PHE A 477 -7.16 -18.93 -0.36
N TYR A 478 -6.43 -18.65 -1.42
CA TYR A 478 -6.31 -19.53 -2.58
C TYR A 478 -5.77 -20.94 -2.29
N GLU A 479 -5.09 -21.14 -1.15
CA GLU A 479 -4.54 -22.44 -0.74
C GLU A 479 -5.52 -23.31 0.06
N ASN A 480 -6.72 -22.78 0.40
CA ASN A 480 -7.72 -23.54 1.15
C ASN A 480 -8.45 -24.56 0.25
N GLY A 481 -8.45 -25.82 0.67
CA GLY A 481 -9.16 -26.93 0.01
C GLY A 481 -10.38 -27.45 0.76
N ASN A 482 -10.69 -26.91 1.93
CA ASN A 482 -11.76 -27.42 2.82
C ASN A 482 -13.17 -27.33 2.20
N ASN A 483 -13.41 -26.34 1.35
CA ASN A 483 -14.68 -26.19 0.64
C ASN A 483 -14.49 -26.52 -0.86
N LYS A 484 -14.89 -27.73 -1.25
CA LYS A 484 -14.76 -28.21 -2.63
C LYS A 484 -15.49 -27.37 -3.68
N ASN A 485 -16.49 -26.57 -3.29
CA ASN A 485 -17.23 -25.71 -4.21
C ASN A 485 -16.47 -24.44 -4.60
N ILE A 486 -15.50 -24.04 -3.78
CA ILE A 486 -14.71 -22.81 -3.99
C ILE A 486 -13.21 -23.08 -4.12
N ALA A 487 -12.72 -24.25 -3.71
CA ALA A 487 -11.30 -24.60 -3.85
C ALA A 487 -10.88 -24.75 -5.31
N PHE A 488 -9.66 -24.35 -5.62
CA PHE A 488 -9.02 -24.76 -6.87
C PHE A 488 -8.77 -26.27 -6.88
N THR A 489 -8.81 -26.91 -8.03
CA THR A 489 -8.32 -28.30 -8.12
C THR A 489 -6.82 -28.35 -7.82
N PRO A 490 -6.25 -29.49 -7.40
CA PRO A 490 -4.80 -29.59 -7.17
C PRO A 490 -3.94 -29.13 -8.37
N SER A 491 -4.37 -29.45 -9.60
CA SER A 491 -3.66 -29.01 -10.81
C SER A 491 -3.75 -27.50 -11.04
N GLN A 492 -4.92 -26.90 -10.78
CA GLN A 492 -5.10 -25.44 -10.86
C GLN A 492 -4.26 -24.73 -9.77
N LEU A 493 -4.24 -25.24 -8.55
CA LEU A 493 -3.42 -24.72 -7.47
C LEU A 493 -1.92 -24.78 -7.82
N ALA A 494 -1.46 -25.92 -8.36
CA ALA A 494 -0.08 -26.12 -8.74
C ALA A 494 0.37 -25.14 -9.85
N THR A 495 -0.48 -24.88 -10.87
CA THR A 495 -0.13 -23.92 -11.92
C THR A 495 -0.16 -22.48 -11.41
N ILE A 496 -1.04 -22.11 -10.48
CA ILE A 496 -1.05 -20.79 -9.83
C ILE A 496 0.26 -20.59 -9.08
N ARG A 497 0.66 -21.52 -8.23
CA ARG A 497 1.91 -21.44 -7.46
C ARG A 497 3.13 -21.27 -8.37
N LYS A 498 3.20 -22.01 -9.45
CA LYS A 498 4.34 -21.99 -10.38
C LYS A 498 4.33 -20.79 -11.32
N GLY A 499 3.15 -20.38 -11.79
CA GLY A 499 2.98 -19.42 -12.87
C GLY A 499 2.74 -17.98 -12.43
N SER A 500 2.60 -17.73 -11.11
CA SER A 500 2.33 -16.39 -10.59
C SER A 500 3.60 -15.74 -10.11
N SER A 501 4.03 -14.68 -10.78
CA SER A 501 5.15 -13.83 -10.36
C SER A 501 4.95 -12.39 -10.84
N LEU A 502 5.56 -11.42 -10.15
CA LEU A 502 5.54 -10.03 -10.60
C LEU A 502 6.22 -9.90 -11.98
N ALA A 503 7.31 -10.62 -12.23
CA ALA A 503 7.98 -10.64 -13.53
C ALA A 503 7.03 -11.07 -14.65
N ARG A 504 6.23 -12.12 -14.42
CA ARG A 504 5.25 -12.61 -15.40
C ARG A 504 4.13 -11.58 -15.61
N LEU A 505 3.62 -10.98 -14.54
CA LEU A 505 2.60 -9.93 -14.61
C LEU A 505 3.06 -8.76 -15.49
N VAL A 506 4.27 -8.27 -15.30
CA VAL A 506 4.86 -7.18 -16.09
C VAL A 506 5.05 -7.59 -17.54
N CYS A 507 5.56 -8.78 -17.80
CA CYS A 507 5.74 -9.31 -19.15
C CYS A 507 4.43 -9.47 -19.93
N ASP A 508 3.37 -9.94 -19.27
CA ASP A 508 2.07 -10.21 -19.91
C ASP A 508 1.28 -8.93 -20.22
N ASN A 509 1.56 -7.83 -19.55
CA ASN A 509 0.72 -6.63 -19.56
C ASN A 509 1.42 -5.36 -20.03
N GLY A 510 2.73 -5.40 -20.24
CA GLY A 510 3.45 -4.36 -20.97
C GLY A 510 2.96 -4.24 -22.42
N ILE A 511 3.14 -3.08 -23.03
CA ILE A 511 2.80 -2.85 -24.45
C ILE A 511 3.88 -3.51 -25.32
N ASN A 512 5.16 -3.39 -24.92
CA ASN A 512 6.32 -3.82 -25.70
C ASN A 512 7.48 -4.31 -24.82
N ILE A 513 7.17 -4.95 -23.68
CA ILE A 513 8.18 -5.54 -22.79
C ILE A 513 8.51 -6.95 -23.27
N LYS A 514 9.76 -7.18 -23.67
CA LYS A 514 10.22 -8.46 -24.25
C LYS A 514 11.05 -9.30 -23.30
N SER A 515 11.58 -8.68 -22.26
CA SER A 515 12.49 -9.34 -21.33
C SER A 515 12.36 -8.80 -19.91
N MET A 516 12.60 -9.66 -18.91
CA MET A 516 12.55 -9.32 -17.49
C MET A 516 13.44 -10.28 -16.69
N GLN A 517 13.98 -9.80 -15.54
CA GLN A 517 14.60 -10.72 -14.61
C GLN A 517 13.51 -11.53 -13.85
N PRO A 518 13.70 -12.85 -13.60
CA PRO A 518 12.68 -13.69 -12.98
C PRO A 518 12.23 -13.22 -11.59
N ARG A 519 13.13 -12.67 -10.78
CA ARG A 519 12.81 -12.05 -9.48
C ARG A 519 12.75 -10.53 -9.66
N ALA A 520 11.57 -10.01 -10.05
CA ALA A 520 11.40 -8.58 -10.37
C ALA A 520 11.60 -7.64 -9.17
N PHE A 521 11.48 -8.14 -7.94
CA PHE A 521 11.80 -7.42 -6.71
C PHE A 521 13.29 -7.32 -6.40
N GLU A 522 14.14 -8.13 -7.05
CA GLU A 522 15.60 -8.10 -6.87
C GLU A 522 16.28 -7.43 -8.06
N LEU A 523 17.32 -6.66 -7.77
CA LEU A 523 18.18 -6.07 -8.78
C LEU A 523 18.80 -7.14 -9.70
N VAL A 524 19.05 -6.77 -10.94
CA VAL A 524 19.74 -7.61 -11.91
C VAL A 524 21.12 -8.00 -11.37
N SER A 525 21.44 -9.28 -11.43
CA SER A 525 22.70 -9.82 -10.91
C SER A 525 23.07 -11.11 -11.65
N PRO A 526 24.26 -11.68 -11.46
CA PRO A 526 24.62 -12.98 -12.03
C PRO A 526 23.65 -14.12 -11.68
N LYS A 527 22.95 -14.01 -10.55
CA LYS A 527 21.93 -14.97 -10.09
C LYS A 527 20.49 -14.56 -10.44
N ASN A 528 20.28 -13.38 -11.02
CA ASN A 528 18.98 -12.84 -11.43
C ASN A 528 19.12 -12.09 -12.75
N LYS A 529 19.50 -12.82 -13.81
CA LYS A 529 19.72 -12.26 -15.14
C LYS A 529 18.40 -11.97 -15.84
N ILE A 530 18.41 -10.96 -16.70
CA ILE A 530 17.31 -10.68 -17.61
C ILE A 530 17.19 -11.87 -18.59
N VAL A 531 15.96 -12.36 -18.77
CA VAL A 531 15.59 -13.45 -19.66
C VAL A 531 14.43 -13.03 -20.56
N PRO A 532 14.21 -13.68 -21.73
CA PRO A 532 13.02 -13.44 -22.55
C PRO A 532 11.74 -13.71 -21.74
N CYS A 533 10.71 -12.89 -21.92
CA CYS A 533 9.41 -13.06 -21.25
C CYS A 533 8.79 -14.45 -21.45
N ASP A 534 8.94 -15.02 -22.64
CA ASP A 534 8.39 -16.34 -22.97
C ASP A 534 9.01 -17.49 -22.16
N SER A 535 10.19 -17.27 -21.58
CA SER A 535 10.85 -18.26 -20.73
C SER A 535 10.34 -18.28 -19.29
N LEU A 536 9.56 -17.26 -18.88
CA LEU A 536 8.98 -17.19 -17.54
C LEU A 536 7.76 -18.11 -17.44
N PRO A 537 7.59 -18.84 -16.33
CA PRO A 537 6.39 -19.64 -16.09
C PRO A 537 5.12 -18.81 -16.14
N SER A 538 4.01 -19.39 -16.59
CA SER A 538 2.70 -18.77 -16.63
C SER A 538 1.62 -19.72 -16.10
N VAL A 539 0.48 -19.16 -15.67
CA VAL A 539 -0.67 -19.95 -15.24
C VAL A 539 -1.33 -20.61 -16.45
N ASP A 540 -1.44 -21.95 -16.44
CA ASP A 540 -2.09 -22.73 -17.49
C ASP A 540 -3.61 -22.67 -17.36
N LEU A 541 -4.24 -21.80 -18.14
CA LEU A 541 -5.70 -21.63 -18.15
C LEU A 541 -6.45 -22.81 -18.79
N SER A 542 -5.78 -23.70 -19.51
CA SER A 542 -6.44 -24.90 -20.11
C SER A 542 -7.09 -25.78 -19.05
N LEU A 543 -6.62 -25.70 -17.80
CA LEU A 543 -7.18 -26.41 -16.64
C LEU A 543 -8.57 -25.89 -16.21
N TRP A 544 -9.03 -24.76 -16.76
CA TRP A 544 -10.38 -24.20 -16.55
C TRP A 544 -11.31 -24.50 -17.72
N LYS A 545 -10.86 -25.27 -18.71
CA LYS A 545 -11.72 -25.67 -19.82
C LYS A 545 -12.81 -26.62 -19.35
N GLU A 546 -14.06 -26.27 -19.60
CA GLU A 546 -15.21 -27.12 -19.27
C GLU A 546 -15.18 -28.43 -20.05
N LYS A 547 -15.24 -29.56 -19.34
CA LYS A 547 -15.30 -30.86 -20.01
C LYS A 547 -16.65 -30.99 -20.72
N LYS A 548 -16.65 -31.37 -22.00
CA LYS A 548 -17.89 -31.74 -22.69
C LYS A 548 -18.55 -32.88 -21.91
N GLN A 549 -19.78 -32.66 -21.41
CA GLN A 549 -20.58 -33.77 -20.89
C GLN A 549 -20.72 -34.80 -22.03
N LYS A 550 -20.23 -36.01 -21.82
CA LYS A 550 -20.62 -37.13 -22.66
C LYS A 550 -22.14 -37.24 -22.54
N LYS A 551 -22.88 -36.99 -23.62
CA LYS A 551 -24.28 -37.43 -23.69
C LYS A 551 -24.24 -38.93 -23.39
N THR A 552 -24.71 -39.35 -22.25
CA THR A 552 -25.11 -40.74 -22.03
C THR A 552 -26.23 -40.98 -22.98
N GLY A 553 -25.93 -41.70 -24.08
CA GLY A 553 -26.93 -42.10 -25.04
C GLY A 553 -27.95 -42.95 -24.34
N ASP A 554 -29.20 -42.51 -24.36
CA ASP A 554 -30.33 -43.37 -24.10
C ASP A 554 -30.30 -44.54 -25.10
N ASN A 555 -29.79 -45.67 -24.65
CA ASN A 555 -30.10 -46.93 -25.32
C ASN A 555 -31.52 -47.31 -24.89
N LYS A 556 -32.46 -47.07 -25.81
CA LYS A 556 -33.74 -47.81 -25.82
C LYS A 556 -33.52 -49.25 -26.21
#